data_e019cf4f2e260ff3c64046320b5f50d1
#
_entry.id   e019cf4f2e260ff3c64046320b5f50d1
#
_cell.length_a   1.000
_cell.length_b   1.000
_cell.length_c   1.000
_cell.angle_alpha   90.00
_cell.angle_beta   90.00
_cell.angle_gamma   90.00
#
_symmetry.space_group_name_H-M   'P 1'
#
loop_
_entity.id
_entity.type
_entity.pdbx_description
1 polymer ?
#
loop_
_entity_poly.entity_id
_entity_poly.type
_entity_poly.pdbx_seq_one_letter_code
_entity_poly.pdbx_strand_id
1 'polypeptide(L)'
;MSNEPILTVVGNLTADPDLKFTPGGAAVANFTVASTPRSFDKASGQWVDGEPLFMRCSLWREAAENAAESLKKGQRVIVTGKLISRSYEKDGAKKTVVELAVDEIGPSVRYAVVVTDKKGAAKPKPVDSDPWTAGGDDVAPF
;
A
#
# COMPACT_ATOMS: atom_id res chain seq x y z
N MET A 1 -2.28 -20.15 13.71
CA MET A 1 -1.14 -19.25 13.62
C MET A 1 -0.35 -19.55 12.35
N SER A 2 -0.08 -18.56 11.56
CA SER A 2 0.61 -18.83 10.30
C SER A 2 2.11 -18.60 10.46
N ASN A 3 2.87 -19.33 9.67
CA ASN A 3 4.33 -19.27 9.70
C ASN A 3 4.90 -18.52 8.50
N GLU A 4 4.06 -17.88 7.73
CA GLU A 4 4.57 -17.13 6.58
C GLU A 4 5.41 -15.95 7.04
N PRO A 5 6.49 -15.66 6.33
CA PRO A 5 7.27 -14.47 6.66
C PRO A 5 6.48 -13.20 6.44
N ILE A 6 6.72 -12.23 7.28
CA ILE A 6 6.11 -10.92 7.15
C ILE A 6 7.10 -10.00 6.47
N LEU A 7 6.63 -9.28 5.46
CA LEU A 7 7.48 -8.41 4.68
C LEU A 7 6.85 -7.03 4.58
N THR A 8 7.68 -6.01 4.71
CA THR A 8 7.27 -4.63 4.48
C THR A 8 8.02 -4.11 3.27
N VAL A 9 7.27 -3.53 2.34
CA VAL A 9 7.85 -2.99 1.11
C VAL A 9 7.42 -1.55 0.97
N VAL A 10 8.36 -0.69 0.61
CA VAL A 10 8.10 0.71 0.30
C VAL A 10 8.44 0.91 -1.16
N GLY A 11 7.51 1.41 -1.93
CA GLY A 11 7.74 1.62 -3.35
C GLY A 11 6.55 2.33 -3.98
N ASN A 12 6.54 2.31 -5.31
CA ASN A 12 5.52 3.02 -6.06
C ASN A 12 4.61 2.05 -6.79
N LEU A 13 3.33 2.39 -6.84
CA LEU A 13 2.37 1.60 -7.60
C LEU A 13 2.69 1.67 -9.08
N THR A 14 2.70 0.52 -9.74
CA THR A 14 2.97 0.48 -11.18
C THR A 14 1.73 0.76 -12.01
N ALA A 15 0.56 0.63 -11.40
CA ALA A 15 -0.72 0.89 -12.04
C ALA A 15 -1.75 1.14 -10.93
N ASP A 16 -2.92 1.62 -11.32
CA ASP A 16 -4.02 1.74 -10.37
C ASP A 16 -4.38 0.36 -9.84
N PRO A 17 -4.78 0.25 -8.56
CA PRO A 17 -5.23 -1.04 -8.04
C PRO A 17 -6.41 -1.58 -8.85
N ASP A 18 -6.35 -2.85 -9.16
CA ASP A 18 -7.39 -3.53 -9.94
C ASP A 18 -8.38 -4.19 -8.99
N LEU A 19 -9.55 -3.59 -8.85
CA LEU A 19 -10.57 -4.07 -7.94
C LEU A 19 -11.49 -5.03 -8.65
N LYS A 20 -11.64 -6.22 -8.08
CA LYS A 20 -12.53 -7.24 -8.58
C LYS A 20 -13.34 -7.83 -7.45
N PHE A 21 -14.42 -8.52 -7.80
CA PHE A 21 -15.23 -9.21 -6.80
C PHE A 21 -15.23 -10.69 -7.13
N THR A 22 -15.05 -11.49 -6.09
CA THR A 22 -15.10 -12.94 -6.26
C THR A 22 -16.55 -13.38 -6.45
N PRO A 23 -16.78 -14.63 -6.92
CA PRO A 23 -18.15 -15.13 -7.04
C PRO A 23 -18.93 -15.06 -5.73
N GLY A 24 -18.25 -15.13 -4.60
CA GLY A 24 -18.89 -14.99 -3.30
C GLY A 24 -19.15 -13.57 -2.88
N GLY A 25 -18.78 -12.58 -3.71
CA GLY A 25 -19.03 -11.19 -3.42
C GLY A 25 -17.95 -10.47 -2.64
N ALA A 26 -16.83 -11.10 -2.39
CA ALA A 26 -15.73 -10.47 -1.66
C ALA A 26 -14.90 -9.61 -2.60
N ALA A 27 -14.58 -8.41 -2.16
CA ALA A 27 -13.74 -7.50 -2.93
C ALA A 27 -12.28 -7.90 -2.80
N VAL A 28 -11.55 -7.84 -3.88
CA VAL A 28 -10.09 -8.04 -3.87
C VAL A 28 -9.46 -7.02 -4.80
N ALA A 29 -8.43 -6.35 -4.32
CA ALA A 29 -7.64 -5.43 -5.12
C ALA A 29 -6.27 -6.04 -5.36
N ASN A 30 -5.88 -6.10 -6.62
CA ASN A 30 -4.57 -6.59 -7.01
C ASN A 30 -3.76 -5.43 -7.53
N PHE A 31 -2.51 -5.35 -7.10
CA PHE A 31 -1.63 -4.28 -7.53
C PHE A 31 -0.19 -4.73 -7.39
N THR A 32 0.70 -4.00 -8.02
CA THR A 32 2.14 -4.27 -7.94
C THR A 32 2.85 -3.04 -7.42
N VAL A 33 3.75 -3.26 -6.48
CA VAL A 33 4.59 -2.20 -5.93
C VAL A 33 6.00 -2.40 -6.46
N ALA A 34 6.53 -1.35 -7.06
CA ALA A 34 7.90 -1.38 -7.57
C ALA A 34 8.82 -0.71 -6.55
N SER A 35 9.76 -1.49 -6.05
CA SER A 35 10.75 -1.00 -5.12
C SER A 35 12.09 -0.99 -5.87
N THR A 36 12.65 0.19 -6.08
CA THR A 36 13.88 0.32 -6.87
C THR A 36 15.02 0.70 -5.93
N PRO A 37 16.02 -0.17 -5.80
CA PRO A 37 17.17 0.18 -4.99
C PRO A 37 17.99 1.24 -5.69
N ARG A 38 18.58 2.13 -4.91
CA ARG A 38 19.49 3.15 -5.45
C ARG A 38 20.81 3.03 -4.76
N SER A 39 21.85 3.22 -5.52
CA SER A 39 23.19 3.18 -4.99
C SER A 39 23.99 4.36 -5.53
N PHE A 40 24.97 4.78 -4.75
CA PHE A 40 25.82 5.89 -5.14
C PHE A 40 27.00 5.35 -5.99
N ASP A 41 27.13 5.86 -7.20
CA ASP A 41 28.21 5.48 -8.07
C ASP A 41 29.37 6.46 -7.85
N LYS A 42 30.42 5.98 -7.22
CA LYS A 42 31.57 6.81 -6.92
C LYS A 42 32.28 7.29 -8.17
N ALA A 43 32.22 6.50 -9.24
CA ALA A 43 32.91 6.87 -10.47
C ALA A 43 32.28 8.08 -11.13
N SER A 44 30.94 8.15 -11.14
CA SER A 44 30.25 9.27 -11.77
C SER A 44 29.83 10.34 -10.75
N GLY A 45 29.88 10.04 -9.45
CA GLY A 45 29.42 10.93 -8.43
C GLY A 45 27.91 11.08 -8.36
N GLN A 46 27.18 10.15 -8.94
CA GLN A 46 25.74 10.23 -9.04
C GLN A 46 25.07 9.02 -8.46
N TRP A 47 23.81 9.19 -8.08
CA TRP A 47 22.97 8.09 -7.65
C TRP A 47 22.41 7.39 -8.87
N VAL A 48 22.48 6.06 -8.86
CA VAL A 48 21.98 5.25 -9.97
C VAL A 48 20.91 4.30 -9.44
N ASP A 49 19.93 4.01 -10.29
CA ASP A 49 18.88 3.06 -9.96
C ASP A 49 19.36 1.65 -10.28
N GLY A 50 19.09 0.73 -9.37
CA GLY A 50 19.37 -0.67 -9.60
C GLY A 50 18.17 -1.38 -10.21
N GLU A 51 18.20 -2.70 -10.14
CA GLU A 51 17.10 -3.52 -10.63
C GLU A 51 15.87 -3.33 -9.74
N PRO A 52 14.73 -2.96 -10.31
CA PRO A 52 13.52 -2.82 -9.49
C PRO A 52 12.99 -4.18 -9.08
N LEU A 53 12.48 -4.22 -7.86
CA LEU A 53 11.77 -5.38 -7.36
C LEU A 53 10.28 -5.11 -7.51
N PHE A 54 9.59 -5.99 -8.23
CA PHE A 54 8.15 -5.88 -8.41
C PHE A 54 7.45 -6.85 -7.49
N MET A 55 6.75 -6.33 -6.50
CA MET A 55 6.04 -7.17 -5.53
C MET A 55 4.55 -7.15 -5.85
N ARG A 56 4.01 -8.31 -6.21
CA ARG A 56 2.58 -8.44 -6.46
C ARG A 56 1.87 -8.52 -5.13
N CYS A 57 0.79 -7.79 -5.00
CA CYS A 57 0.06 -7.67 -3.75
C CYS A 57 -1.41 -7.95 -3.96
N SER A 58 -2.03 -8.52 -2.95
CA SER A 58 -3.48 -8.67 -2.92
C SER A 58 -4.01 -8.14 -1.60
N LEU A 59 -5.14 -7.45 -1.68
CA LEU A 59 -5.78 -6.83 -0.53
C LEU A 59 -7.26 -7.13 -0.62
N TRP A 60 -7.88 -7.45 0.51
CA TRP A 60 -9.24 -8.00 0.50
C TRP A 60 -10.23 -7.11 1.24
N ARG A 61 -11.50 -7.22 0.82
CA ARG A 61 -12.68 -6.70 1.51
C ARG A 61 -12.70 -5.17 1.54
N GLU A 62 -13.06 -4.58 2.65
CA GLU A 62 -13.21 -3.13 2.72
C GLU A 62 -11.93 -2.39 2.40
N ALA A 63 -10.81 -2.92 2.85
CA ALA A 63 -9.51 -2.30 2.54
C ALA A 63 -9.25 -2.27 1.04
N ALA A 64 -9.69 -3.31 0.31
CA ALA A 64 -9.54 -3.35 -1.14
C ALA A 64 -10.34 -2.23 -1.81
N GLU A 65 -11.57 -2.02 -1.35
CA GLU A 65 -12.41 -0.96 -1.90
C GLU A 65 -11.83 0.41 -1.60
N ASN A 66 -11.35 0.59 -0.37
CA ASN A 66 -10.73 1.85 0.01
C ASN A 66 -9.47 2.12 -0.80
N ALA A 67 -8.67 1.10 -1.04
CA ALA A 67 -7.45 1.25 -1.81
C ALA A 67 -7.76 1.62 -3.26
N ALA A 68 -8.78 1.00 -3.84
CA ALA A 68 -9.16 1.29 -5.21
C ALA A 68 -9.63 2.75 -5.36
N GLU A 69 -10.26 3.31 -4.33
CA GLU A 69 -10.68 4.70 -4.35
C GLU A 69 -9.53 5.67 -4.12
N SER A 70 -8.55 5.26 -3.33
CA SER A 70 -7.56 6.19 -2.79
C SER A 70 -6.25 6.19 -3.52
N LEU A 71 -5.84 5.05 -4.04
CA LEU A 71 -4.49 4.87 -4.54
C LEU A 71 -4.45 4.90 -6.05
N LYS A 72 -3.39 5.49 -6.59
CA LYS A 72 -3.24 5.67 -8.04
C LYS A 72 -1.85 5.27 -8.48
N LYS A 73 -1.73 4.96 -9.76
CA LYS A 73 -0.45 4.67 -10.38
C LYS A 73 0.58 5.74 -10.04
N GLY A 74 1.76 5.30 -9.71
CA GLY A 74 2.87 6.20 -9.41
C GLY A 74 2.95 6.65 -7.97
N GLN A 75 1.91 6.40 -7.17
CA GLN A 75 1.89 6.83 -5.80
C GLN A 75 2.83 5.96 -4.95
N ARG A 76 3.56 6.61 -4.06
CA ARG A 76 4.46 5.90 -3.15
C ARG A 76 3.66 5.36 -1.97
N VAL A 77 3.81 4.08 -1.72
CA VAL A 77 3.05 3.40 -0.68
C VAL A 77 3.96 2.55 0.20
N ILE A 78 3.48 2.28 1.39
CA ILE A 78 4.11 1.36 2.33
C ILE A 78 3.13 0.21 2.51
N VAL A 79 3.57 -1.01 2.23
CA VAL A 79 2.72 -2.18 2.38
C VAL A 79 3.39 -3.19 3.31
N THR A 80 2.61 -3.83 4.14
CA THR A 80 3.10 -4.93 4.95
C THR A 80 2.10 -6.07 4.88
N GLY A 81 2.62 -7.28 4.89
CA GLY A 81 1.77 -8.46 4.81
C GLY A 81 2.57 -9.73 4.87
N LYS A 82 1.91 -10.82 4.57
CA LYS A 82 2.52 -12.13 4.56
C LYS A 82 2.96 -12.51 3.17
N LEU A 83 4.17 -13.00 3.07
CA LEU A 83 4.71 -13.46 1.81
C LEU A 83 4.25 -14.89 1.59
N ILE A 84 3.52 -15.12 0.50
CA ILE A 84 2.98 -16.43 0.20
C ILE A 84 3.45 -16.89 -1.16
N SER A 85 3.49 -18.19 -1.32
CA SER A 85 3.86 -18.83 -2.57
C SER A 85 2.64 -19.54 -3.13
N ARG A 86 2.38 -19.33 -4.40
CA ARG A 86 1.23 -19.94 -5.07
C ARG A 86 1.70 -20.59 -6.36
N SER A 87 1.21 -21.81 -6.60
CA SER A 87 1.55 -22.54 -7.80
C SER A 87 0.33 -22.67 -8.70
N TYR A 88 0.57 -22.63 -9.99
CA TYR A 88 -0.47 -22.84 -10.98
C TYR A 88 0.14 -23.51 -12.20
N GLU A 89 -0.69 -24.12 -13.04
CA GLU A 89 -0.24 -24.74 -14.26
C GLU A 89 -0.53 -23.82 -15.45
N LYS A 90 0.45 -23.69 -16.32
CA LYS A 90 0.30 -22.93 -17.54
C LYS A 90 1.06 -23.65 -18.63
N ASP A 91 0.34 -23.95 -19.72
CA ASP A 91 0.93 -24.65 -20.88
C ASP A 91 1.59 -25.97 -20.48
N GLY A 92 0.98 -26.69 -19.55
CA GLY A 92 1.49 -27.98 -19.11
C GLY A 92 2.66 -27.89 -18.14
N ALA A 93 3.10 -26.69 -17.80
CA ALA A 93 4.20 -26.52 -16.87
C ALA A 93 3.72 -25.88 -15.57
N LYS A 94 4.26 -26.36 -14.46
CA LYS A 94 3.94 -25.81 -13.15
C LYS A 94 4.72 -24.53 -12.95
N LYS A 95 4.02 -23.44 -12.64
CA LYS A 95 4.63 -22.14 -12.35
C LYS A 95 4.38 -21.79 -10.91
N THR A 96 5.36 -21.20 -10.29
CA THR A 96 5.25 -20.73 -8.91
C THR A 96 5.49 -19.23 -8.87
N VAL A 97 4.60 -18.51 -8.20
CA VAL A 97 4.73 -17.07 -8.01
C VAL A 97 4.69 -16.76 -6.53
N VAL A 98 5.39 -15.72 -6.15
CA VAL A 98 5.43 -15.22 -4.79
C VAL A 98 4.63 -13.93 -4.76
N GLU A 99 3.73 -13.82 -3.80
CA GLU A 99 2.85 -12.66 -3.66
C GLU A 99 2.81 -12.21 -2.21
N LEU A 100 2.44 -10.97 -2.02
CA LEU A 100 2.25 -10.43 -0.68
C LEU A 100 0.76 -10.35 -0.40
N ALA A 101 0.33 -11.10 0.61
CA ALA A 101 -1.04 -10.98 1.11
C ALA A 101 -1.05 -9.82 2.09
N VAL A 102 -1.58 -8.69 1.66
CA VAL A 102 -1.41 -7.43 2.38
C VAL A 102 -2.27 -7.37 3.62
N ASP A 103 -1.66 -7.03 4.74
CA ASP A 103 -2.38 -6.76 5.99
C ASP A 103 -2.64 -5.27 6.14
N GLU A 104 -1.67 -4.44 5.79
CA GLU A 104 -1.78 -2.99 5.92
C GLU A 104 -1.13 -2.30 4.73
N ILE A 105 -1.73 -1.23 4.27
CA ILE A 105 -1.17 -0.41 3.20
C ILE A 105 -1.55 1.04 3.45
N GLY A 106 -0.65 1.93 3.10
CA GLY A 106 -0.93 3.35 3.18
C GLY A 106 0.00 4.13 2.27
N PRO A 107 -0.41 5.34 1.90
CA PRO A 107 0.46 6.20 1.13
C PRO A 107 1.58 6.74 2.02
N SER A 108 2.75 6.93 1.40
CA SER A 108 3.89 7.49 2.09
C SER A 108 3.82 9.02 2.02
N VAL A 109 4.10 9.66 3.14
CA VAL A 109 4.12 11.13 3.18
C VAL A 109 5.53 11.69 2.99
N ARG A 110 6.47 10.83 2.62
CA ARG A 110 7.85 11.29 2.49
C ARG A 110 7.99 12.40 1.46
N TYR A 111 7.25 12.33 0.37
CA TYR A 111 7.37 13.29 -0.74
C TYR A 111 6.05 13.93 -1.11
N ALA A 112 4.98 13.66 -0.37
CA ALA A 112 3.66 14.15 -0.75
C ALA A 112 2.81 14.40 0.48
N VAL A 113 1.83 15.27 0.32
CA VAL A 113 0.82 15.51 1.33
C VAL A 113 -0.33 14.55 1.07
N VAL A 114 -0.84 13.93 2.12
CA VAL A 114 -1.94 12.99 2.01
C VAL A 114 -3.11 13.53 2.81
N VAL A 115 -4.27 13.51 2.18
CA VAL A 115 -5.51 13.90 2.83
C VAL A 115 -6.35 12.64 3.01
N THR A 116 -6.87 12.44 4.20
CA THR A 116 -7.69 11.27 4.48
C THR A 116 -9.12 11.66 4.72
N ASP A 117 -10.02 10.76 4.32
CA ASP A 117 -11.45 10.90 4.53
C ASP A 117 -11.90 9.62 5.22
N LYS A 118 -12.28 9.72 6.47
CA LYS A 118 -12.62 8.55 7.26
C LYS A 118 -13.95 8.00 6.81
N LYS A 119 -13.89 6.90 6.07
CA LYS A 119 -15.05 6.29 5.48
C LYS A 119 -15.93 5.66 6.53
N GLY A 120 -17.25 5.84 6.39
CA GLY A 120 -18.21 5.24 7.28
C GLY A 120 -18.33 5.90 8.63
N ALA A 121 -17.50 6.88 8.91
CA ALA A 121 -17.61 7.60 10.17
C ALA A 121 -18.67 8.67 10.09
N ALA A 122 -19.25 9.02 11.23
CA ALA A 122 -20.11 10.17 11.30
C ALA A 122 -19.33 11.41 10.94
N LYS A 123 -20.04 12.44 10.51
CA LYS A 123 -19.36 13.69 10.23
C LYS A 123 -18.53 14.12 11.43
N PRO A 124 -17.38 14.71 11.20
CA PRO A 124 -16.56 15.19 12.30
C PRO A 124 -17.38 16.12 13.18
N LYS A 125 -17.23 15.97 14.46
CA LYS A 125 -17.89 16.87 15.38
C LYS A 125 -17.26 18.25 15.27
N PRO A 126 -18.04 19.28 15.56
CA PRO A 126 -17.46 20.62 15.61
C PRO A 126 -16.27 20.64 16.57
N VAL A 127 -15.24 21.34 16.18
CA VAL A 127 -14.01 21.37 16.98
C VAL A 127 -14.23 21.94 18.37
N ASP A 128 -15.19 22.80 18.53
CA ASP A 128 -15.46 23.39 19.83
C ASP A 128 -15.96 22.38 20.84
N SER A 129 -16.36 21.20 20.41
CA SER A 129 -16.77 20.14 21.32
C SER A 129 -15.60 19.31 21.82
N ASP A 130 -14.44 19.52 21.30
CA ASP A 130 -13.25 18.76 21.65
C ASP A 130 -12.38 19.59 22.58
N PRO A 131 -12.16 19.11 23.83
CA PRO A 131 -11.33 19.86 24.77
C PRO A 131 -9.94 20.18 24.25
N TRP A 132 -9.42 19.33 23.36
CA TRP A 132 -8.10 19.54 22.80
C TRP A 132 -8.08 20.64 21.77
N THR A 133 -9.21 20.93 21.17
CA THR A 133 -9.31 21.96 20.15
C THR A 133 -10.11 23.17 20.61
N ALA A 134 -10.74 23.10 21.77
CA ALA A 134 -11.51 24.22 22.28
C ALA A 134 -10.65 25.45 22.44
N GLY A 135 -9.40 25.26 22.82
CA GLY A 135 -8.45 26.34 22.86
C GLY A 135 -7.47 26.23 21.74
N GLY A 136 -7.97 25.90 20.56
CA GLY A 136 -7.11 25.54 19.45
C GLY A 136 -6.08 26.57 19.09
N ASP A 137 -6.44 27.79 19.18
CA ASP A 137 -5.52 28.88 18.92
C ASP A 137 -4.42 28.98 19.98
N ASP A 138 -4.69 28.41 21.14
CA ASP A 138 -3.72 28.41 22.23
C ASP A 138 -3.05 27.09 22.41
N VAL A 139 -3.41 26.14 21.61
CA VAL A 139 -2.87 24.80 21.75
C VAL A 139 -1.39 24.83 21.51
N ALA A 140 -0.66 24.16 22.37
CA ALA A 140 0.76 24.02 22.19
C ALA A 140 1.03 23.37 20.85
N PRO A 141 1.89 23.94 20.08
CA PRO A 141 2.26 23.33 18.81
C PRO A 141 3.13 22.13 19.07
N PHE A 142 2.83 21.09 18.50
CA PHE A 142 3.65 19.89 18.57
C PHE A 142 3.16 18.92 17.53
#